data_0631a7892a0340e3ae16d5d7212a3c20
#
_entry.id   0631a7892a0340e3ae16d5d7212a3c20
#
_cell.length_a   1.000
_cell.length_b   1.000
_cell.length_c   1.000
_cell.angle_alpha   90.00
_cell.angle_beta   90.00
_cell.angle_gamma   90.00
#
_symmetry.space_group_name_H-M   'P 1'
#
loop_
_entity.id
_entity.type
_entity.pdbx_description
1 polymer ?
#
loop_
_entity_poly.entity_id
_entity_poly.type
_entity_poly.pdbx_seq_one_letter_code
_entity_poly.pdbx_strand_id
1 'polypeptide(L)'
;MHLWDRLIPQANITLNLLRGSRFNPKLSAYMQIKGAFNFKRTPLAPPGTLVLGHEKPDNRSSWNPHAVEAWYVGPAMDSYRCYTVWCIATRATRIMDTVEWFPRHVSMPTHSATNLVLKAAADLAQALANPCPNSVLDPLADSKVNQLHELQKIITN
;
A
#
# COMPACT_ATOMS: atom_id res chain seq x y z
N MET A 1 -0.24 -7.10 4.16
CA MET A 1 -0.26 -6.47 2.84
C MET A 1 0.84 -5.41 2.79
N HIS A 2 1.70 -5.48 1.77
CA HIS A 2 2.78 -4.51 1.62
C HIS A 2 2.27 -3.30 0.86
N LEU A 3 2.16 -2.15 1.53
CA LEU A 3 1.81 -0.89 0.89
C LEU A 3 2.99 -0.26 0.14
N TRP A 4 4.20 -0.78 0.35
CA TRP A 4 5.42 -0.26 -0.29
C TRP A 4 5.32 -0.18 -1.81
N ASP A 5 4.79 -1.23 -2.44
CA ASP A 5 4.64 -1.27 -3.90
C ASP A 5 3.76 -0.14 -4.42
N ARG A 6 2.81 0.32 -3.60
CA ARG A 6 1.89 1.40 -3.95
C ARG A 6 2.49 2.79 -3.75
N LEU A 7 3.51 2.91 -2.88
CA LEU A 7 4.21 4.17 -2.61
C LEU A 7 5.30 4.47 -3.64
N ILE A 8 5.85 3.44 -4.30
CA ILE A 8 6.95 3.56 -5.27
C ILE A 8 6.63 4.56 -6.40
N PRO A 9 5.44 4.55 -7.04
CA PRO A 9 5.15 5.49 -8.13
C PRO A 9 5.27 6.94 -7.70
N GLN A 10 4.74 7.31 -6.54
CA GLN A 10 4.86 8.67 -6.03
C GLN A 10 6.29 9.00 -5.61
N ALA A 11 6.99 8.09 -4.96
CA ALA A 11 8.38 8.27 -4.58
C ALA A 11 9.26 8.56 -5.81
N ASN A 12 9.10 7.80 -6.88
CA ASN A 12 9.80 8.02 -8.14
C ASN A 12 9.51 9.40 -8.76
N ILE A 13 8.25 9.81 -8.78
CA ILE A 13 7.87 11.15 -9.29
C ILE A 13 8.53 12.22 -8.44
N THR A 14 8.40 12.14 -7.12
CA THR A 14 8.94 13.13 -6.18
C THR A 14 10.47 13.23 -6.30
N LEU A 15 11.17 12.11 -6.34
CA LEU A 15 12.62 12.08 -6.51
C LEU A 15 13.04 12.73 -7.84
N ASN A 16 12.35 12.44 -8.93
CA ASN A 16 12.67 13.00 -10.24
C ASN A 16 12.29 14.47 -10.38
N LEU A 17 11.32 14.95 -9.62
CA LEU A 17 10.99 16.38 -9.55
C LEU A 17 12.03 17.17 -8.75
N LEU A 18 12.55 16.60 -7.67
CA LEU A 18 13.54 17.24 -6.79
C LEU A 18 14.97 17.13 -7.33
N ARG A 19 15.28 16.07 -8.04
CA ARG A 19 16.63 15.82 -8.56
C ARG A 19 16.89 16.68 -9.79
N GLY A 20 18.02 17.43 -9.80
CA GLY A 20 18.49 18.14 -10.97
C GLY A 20 18.90 17.18 -12.11
N SER A 21 18.66 17.60 -13.33
CA SER A 21 19.13 16.88 -14.51
C SER A 21 20.67 16.95 -14.64
N ARG A 22 21.28 15.85 -15.07
CA ARG A 22 22.73 15.81 -15.36
C ARG A 22 23.10 16.63 -16.60
N PHE A 23 22.19 16.76 -17.57
CA PHE A 23 22.41 17.50 -18.82
C PHE A 23 22.20 18.98 -18.65
N ASN A 24 21.18 19.38 -17.90
CA ASN A 24 20.88 20.78 -17.60
C ASN A 24 20.51 20.94 -16.12
N PRO A 25 21.44 21.45 -15.28
CA PRO A 25 21.20 21.60 -13.85
C PRO A 25 20.05 22.55 -13.47
N LYS A 26 19.62 23.39 -14.43
CA LYS A 26 18.48 24.31 -14.23
C LYS A 26 17.12 23.62 -14.33
N LEU A 27 17.09 22.39 -14.83
CA LEU A 27 15.88 21.60 -15.00
C LEU A 27 15.90 20.41 -14.04
N SER A 28 14.71 19.98 -13.58
CA SER A 28 14.59 18.70 -12.87
C SER A 28 14.76 17.55 -13.85
N ALA A 29 15.15 16.39 -13.33
CA ALA A 29 15.27 15.16 -14.13
C ALA A 29 13.92 14.80 -14.80
N TYR A 30 12.80 15.01 -14.11
CA TYR A 30 11.47 14.84 -14.68
C TYR A 30 11.22 15.78 -15.86
N MET A 31 11.51 17.07 -15.66
CA MET A 31 11.26 18.11 -16.67
C MET A 31 12.10 17.91 -17.94
N GLN A 32 13.30 17.35 -17.78
CA GLN A 32 14.19 17.05 -18.92
C GLN A 32 13.63 15.98 -19.84
N ILE A 33 12.86 15.00 -19.30
CA ILE A 33 12.39 13.84 -20.06
C ILE A 33 10.92 14.00 -20.47
N LYS A 34 10.08 14.50 -19.56
CA LYS A 34 8.62 14.52 -19.72
C LYS A 34 8.03 15.92 -19.85
N GLY A 35 8.87 16.96 -19.77
CA GLY A 35 8.41 18.35 -19.75
C GLY A 35 7.90 18.79 -18.38
N ALA A 36 7.26 19.94 -18.32
CA ALA A 36 6.77 20.52 -17.07
C ALA A 36 5.72 19.64 -16.40
N PHE A 37 5.90 19.39 -15.10
CA PHE A 37 4.94 18.59 -14.33
C PHE A 37 3.64 19.37 -14.10
N ASN A 38 2.52 18.76 -14.41
CA ASN A 38 1.21 19.38 -14.24
C ASN A 38 0.56 18.96 -12.92
N PHE A 39 0.76 19.75 -11.87
CA PHE A 39 0.17 19.52 -10.55
C PHE A 39 -1.36 19.59 -10.54
N LYS A 40 -2.00 20.27 -11.52
CA LYS A 40 -3.46 20.29 -11.63
C LYS A 40 -4.02 18.96 -12.14
N ARG A 41 -3.26 18.29 -13.00
CA ARG A 41 -3.63 16.97 -13.51
C ARG A 41 -3.33 15.87 -12.50
N THR A 42 -2.16 15.97 -11.86
CA THR A 42 -1.62 14.95 -10.97
C THR A 42 -1.25 15.61 -9.65
N PRO A 43 -2.23 15.87 -8.78
CA PRO A 43 -1.97 16.49 -7.50
C PRO A 43 -1.21 15.53 -6.58
N LEU A 44 -0.21 16.08 -5.88
CA LEU A 44 0.65 15.35 -4.96
C LEU A 44 0.38 15.82 -3.53
N ALA A 45 0.35 14.88 -2.62
CA ALA A 45 0.28 15.12 -1.18
C ALA A 45 1.23 14.15 -0.45
N PRO A 46 1.56 14.39 0.81
CA PRO A 46 2.36 13.46 1.60
C PRO A 46 1.62 12.12 1.75
N PRO A 47 2.26 10.99 1.43
CA PRO A 47 1.66 9.67 1.67
C PRO A 47 1.35 9.47 3.15
N GLY A 48 0.24 8.78 3.44
CA GLY A 48 -0.23 8.56 4.81
C GLY A 48 -1.09 9.68 5.38
N THR A 49 -1.33 10.76 4.62
CA THR A 49 -2.30 11.79 5.04
C THR A 49 -3.69 11.19 5.13
N LEU A 50 -4.38 11.41 6.27
CA LEU A 50 -5.76 11.02 6.43
C LEU A 50 -6.66 11.82 5.47
N VAL A 51 -7.52 11.13 4.78
CA VAL A 51 -8.51 11.71 3.87
C VAL A 51 -9.87 11.08 4.08
N LEU A 52 -10.93 11.86 3.89
CA LEU A 52 -12.28 11.37 3.72
C LEU A 52 -12.58 11.30 2.23
N GLY A 53 -12.71 10.10 1.70
CA GLY A 53 -13.04 9.87 0.30
C GLY A 53 -14.54 9.78 0.10
N HIS A 54 -15.09 10.59 -0.81
CA HIS A 54 -16.51 10.56 -1.12
C HIS A 54 -16.84 9.40 -2.07
N GLU A 55 -17.82 8.60 -1.70
CA GLU A 55 -18.32 7.55 -2.56
C GLU A 55 -19.42 8.09 -3.50
N LYS A 56 -19.40 7.56 -4.75
CA LYS A 56 -20.44 7.93 -5.73
C LYS A 56 -21.82 7.50 -5.25
N PRO A 57 -22.87 8.30 -5.53
CA PRO A 57 -24.23 8.01 -5.10
C PRO A 57 -24.72 6.60 -5.50
N ASP A 58 -24.31 6.12 -6.66
CA ASP A 58 -24.70 4.82 -7.21
C ASP A 58 -24.18 3.62 -6.41
N ASN A 59 -23.11 3.83 -5.62
CA ASN A 59 -22.45 2.76 -4.87
C ASN A 59 -22.82 2.74 -3.38
N ARG A 60 -23.78 3.57 -2.96
CA ARG A 60 -24.17 3.70 -1.54
C ARG A 60 -25.70 3.68 -1.37
N SER A 61 -26.16 3.17 -0.23
CA SER A 61 -27.56 3.33 0.15
C SER A 61 -27.81 4.75 0.70
N SER A 62 -29.06 5.21 0.64
CA SER A 62 -29.46 6.58 1.03
C SER A 62 -29.07 6.99 2.44
N TRP A 63 -28.91 6.04 3.35
CA TRP A 63 -28.60 6.28 4.77
C TRP A 63 -27.14 5.97 5.15
N ASN A 64 -26.31 5.53 4.21
CA ASN A 64 -24.89 5.27 4.48
C ASN A 64 -24.10 6.58 4.57
N PRO A 65 -23.00 6.61 5.33
CA PRO A 65 -22.07 7.72 5.35
C PRO A 65 -21.62 8.09 3.93
N HIS A 66 -21.58 9.40 3.66
CA HIS A 66 -21.23 9.91 2.33
C HIS A 66 -19.73 9.79 2.04
N ALA A 67 -18.92 9.61 3.05
CA ALA A 67 -17.49 9.54 2.95
C ALA A 67 -16.92 8.37 3.77
N VAL A 68 -15.80 7.84 3.32
CA VAL A 68 -15.07 6.74 3.95
C VAL A 68 -13.69 7.23 4.36
N GLU A 69 -13.28 6.88 5.57
CA GLU A 69 -11.92 7.17 6.04
C GLU A 69 -10.90 6.35 5.28
N ALA A 70 -9.89 7.05 4.79
CA ALA A 70 -8.81 6.45 4.02
C ALA A 70 -7.50 7.20 4.23
N TRP A 71 -6.38 6.55 3.88
CA TRP A 71 -5.08 7.20 3.80
C TRP A 71 -4.68 7.42 2.35
N TYR A 72 -4.20 8.60 2.06
CA TYR A 72 -3.63 8.90 0.76
C TYR A 72 -2.33 8.09 0.55
N VAL A 73 -2.26 7.40 -0.58
CA VAL A 73 -1.11 6.56 -0.96
C VAL A 73 -0.31 7.19 -2.09
N GLY A 74 -1.01 7.77 -3.06
CA GLY A 74 -0.38 8.38 -4.21
C GLY A 74 -1.39 8.91 -5.23
N PRO A 75 -0.93 9.58 -6.29
CA PRO A 75 -1.79 9.99 -7.39
C PRO A 75 -2.20 8.77 -8.23
N ALA A 76 -3.41 8.79 -8.76
CA ALA A 76 -3.84 7.83 -9.77
C ALA A 76 -3.35 8.30 -11.15
N MET A 77 -2.27 7.69 -11.65
CA MET A 77 -1.58 8.16 -12.86
C MET A 77 -2.44 8.07 -14.13
N ASP A 78 -3.34 7.10 -14.19
CA ASP A 78 -4.20 6.83 -15.35
C ASP A 78 -5.50 7.65 -15.34
N SER A 79 -5.75 8.37 -14.25
CA SER A 79 -7.00 9.11 -14.05
C SER A 79 -6.73 10.58 -13.77
N TYR A 80 -7.49 11.46 -14.43
CA TYR A 80 -7.35 12.91 -14.24
C TYR A 80 -7.81 13.34 -12.85
N ARG A 81 -6.93 13.99 -12.08
CA ARG A 81 -7.21 14.52 -10.73
C ARG A 81 -7.74 13.51 -9.73
N CYS A 82 -7.42 12.22 -9.93
CA CYS A 82 -7.80 11.17 -9.00
C CYS A 82 -6.65 10.78 -8.08
N TYR A 83 -7.04 10.25 -6.94
CA TYR A 83 -6.13 9.86 -5.86
C TYR A 83 -6.26 8.38 -5.59
N THR A 84 -5.12 7.73 -5.40
CA THR A 84 -5.10 6.36 -4.88
C THR A 84 -5.09 6.44 -3.36
N VAL A 85 -6.12 5.89 -2.74
CA VAL A 85 -6.28 5.88 -1.29
C VAL A 85 -6.40 4.46 -0.75
N TRP A 86 -5.99 4.28 0.49
CA TRP A 86 -6.16 3.03 1.23
C TRP A 86 -7.33 3.18 2.19
N CYS A 87 -8.45 2.52 1.91
CA CYS A 87 -9.62 2.54 2.78
C CYS A 87 -9.38 1.70 4.03
N ILE A 88 -9.60 2.29 5.20
CA ILE A 88 -9.34 1.67 6.50
C ILE A 88 -10.32 0.52 6.74
N ALA A 89 -11.60 0.76 6.47
CA ALA A 89 -12.67 -0.20 6.72
C ALA A 89 -12.58 -1.45 5.84
N THR A 90 -12.30 -1.27 4.55
CA THR A 90 -12.26 -2.38 3.59
C THR A 90 -10.87 -2.99 3.42
N ARG A 91 -9.83 -2.36 3.98
CA ARG A 91 -8.42 -2.74 3.82
C ARG A 91 -8.01 -2.93 2.36
N ALA A 92 -8.55 -2.09 1.49
CA ALA A 92 -8.33 -2.15 0.05
C ALA A 92 -7.94 -0.78 -0.51
N THR A 93 -7.19 -0.79 -1.61
CA THR A 93 -6.92 0.43 -2.38
C THR A 93 -8.11 0.78 -3.25
N ARG A 94 -8.47 2.07 -3.26
CA ARG A 94 -9.49 2.63 -4.15
C ARG A 94 -8.96 3.87 -4.85
N ILE A 95 -9.53 4.18 -6.00
CA ILE A 95 -9.29 5.43 -6.72
C ILE A 95 -10.50 6.34 -6.46
N MET A 96 -10.22 7.55 -5.97
CA MET A 96 -11.23 8.54 -5.65
C MET A 96 -10.90 9.87 -6.31
N ASP A 97 -11.90 10.56 -6.77
CA ASP A 97 -11.81 11.88 -7.41
C ASP A 97 -12.01 13.02 -6.41
N THR A 98 -12.90 12.80 -5.44
CA THR A 98 -13.25 13.79 -4.44
C THR A 98 -12.82 13.33 -3.05
N VAL A 99 -11.90 14.08 -2.45
CA VAL A 99 -11.38 13.80 -1.10
C VAL A 99 -11.31 15.07 -0.28
N GLU A 100 -11.60 14.95 1.00
CA GLU A 100 -11.37 15.99 2.01
C GLU A 100 -10.08 15.68 2.77
N TRP A 101 -9.23 16.66 2.95
CA TRP A 101 -7.86 16.49 3.45
C TRP A 101 -7.74 16.86 4.91
N PHE A 102 -7.06 16.00 5.68
CA PHE A 102 -6.68 16.23 7.07
C PHE A 102 -5.15 16.25 7.24
N PRO A 103 -4.46 17.32 6.80
CA PRO A 103 -3.01 17.36 6.73
C PRO A 103 -2.30 17.29 8.08
N ARG A 104 -3.02 17.55 9.17
CA ARG A 104 -2.50 17.40 10.54
C ARG A 104 -2.51 15.96 11.05
N HIS A 105 -3.20 15.08 10.35
CA HIS A 105 -3.30 13.65 10.67
C HIS A 105 -2.58 12.84 9.61
N VAL A 106 -1.26 12.71 9.77
CA VAL A 106 -0.44 11.86 8.94
C VAL A 106 -0.10 10.62 9.76
N SER A 107 -0.67 9.49 9.39
CA SER A 107 -0.32 8.20 9.98
C SER A 107 -0.30 7.15 8.89
N MET A 108 0.72 6.32 8.90
CA MET A 108 0.75 5.15 8.04
C MET A 108 0.08 3.98 8.76
N PRO A 109 -0.67 3.13 8.05
CA PRO A 109 -1.22 1.94 8.67
C PRO A 109 -0.07 1.08 9.18
N THR A 110 0.08 1.03 10.48
CA THR A 110 1.00 0.09 11.13
C THR A 110 0.40 -1.30 11.08
N HIS A 111 1.22 -2.30 10.81
CA HIS A 111 0.78 -3.67 10.96
C HIS A 111 0.47 -3.90 12.45
N SER A 112 -0.77 -4.24 12.76
CA SER A 112 -1.08 -4.71 14.11
C SER A 112 -0.37 -6.05 14.35
N ALA A 113 -0.05 -6.36 15.60
CA ALA A 113 0.52 -7.66 15.96
C ALA A 113 -0.32 -8.81 15.39
N THR A 114 -1.64 -8.67 15.38
CA THR A 114 -2.58 -9.62 14.77
C THR A 114 -2.35 -9.81 13.27
N ASN A 115 -2.10 -8.73 12.51
CA ASN A 115 -1.81 -8.82 11.08
C ASN A 115 -0.47 -9.52 10.80
N LEU A 116 0.53 -9.33 11.67
CA LEU A 116 1.82 -10.01 11.57
C LEU A 116 1.65 -11.51 11.84
N VAL A 117 0.87 -11.88 12.86
CA VAL A 117 0.56 -13.28 13.17
C VAL A 117 -0.20 -13.96 12.02
N LEU A 118 -1.24 -13.30 11.49
CA LEU A 118 -2.02 -13.83 10.35
C LEU A 118 -1.15 -14.02 9.12
N LYS A 119 -0.24 -13.07 8.85
CA LYS A 119 0.70 -13.20 7.74
C LYS A 119 1.68 -14.35 7.95
N ALA A 120 2.27 -14.47 9.14
CA ALA A 120 3.18 -15.55 9.47
C ALA A 120 2.48 -16.93 9.38
N ALA A 121 1.21 -17.00 9.80
CA ALA A 121 0.41 -18.21 9.65
C ALA A 121 0.12 -18.56 8.19
N ALA A 122 -0.18 -17.56 7.34
CA ALA A 122 -0.39 -17.77 5.91
C ALA A 122 0.90 -18.20 5.20
N ASP A 123 2.03 -17.54 5.49
CA ASP A 123 3.35 -17.87 4.94
C ASP A 123 3.75 -19.32 5.34
N LEU A 124 3.47 -19.71 6.60
CA LEU A 124 3.68 -21.06 7.09
C LEU A 124 2.81 -22.08 6.35
N ALA A 125 1.51 -21.81 6.22
CA ALA A 125 0.59 -22.70 5.51
C ALA A 125 1.02 -22.89 4.05
N GLN A 126 1.48 -21.82 3.38
CA GLN A 126 1.99 -21.88 2.02
C GLN A 126 3.30 -22.70 1.92
N ALA A 127 4.21 -22.54 2.88
CA ALA A 127 5.45 -23.34 2.93
C ALA A 127 5.18 -24.82 3.16
N LEU A 128 4.18 -25.17 3.99
CA LEU A 128 3.76 -26.55 4.22
C LEU A 128 3.05 -27.15 3.01
N ALA A 129 2.29 -26.34 2.26
CA ALA A 129 1.60 -26.81 1.05
C ALA A 129 2.56 -27.04 -0.13
N ASN A 130 3.67 -26.29 -0.17
CA ASN A 130 4.68 -26.37 -1.22
C ASN A 130 6.07 -26.62 -0.62
N PRO A 131 6.35 -27.82 -0.09
CA PRO A 131 7.68 -28.14 0.45
C PRO A 131 8.73 -28.06 -0.67
N CYS A 132 9.79 -27.32 -0.42
CA CYS A 132 10.90 -27.20 -1.37
C CYS A 132 11.66 -28.54 -1.43
N PRO A 133 11.72 -29.24 -2.58
CA PRO A 133 12.24 -30.61 -2.64
C PRO A 133 13.77 -30.74 -2.47
N ASN A 134 14.50 -29.63 -2.38
CA ASN A 134 15.98 -29.62 -2.39
C ASN A 134 16.63 -28.92 -1.19
N SER A 135 15.92 -28.71 -0.08
CA SER A 135 16.63 -28.25 1.13
C SER A 135 17.34 -29.45 1.76
N VAL A 136 18.66 -29.39 1.79
CA VAL A 136 19.46 -30.24 2.69
C VAL A 136 18.95 -29.93 4.11
N LEU A 137 18.17 -30.85 4.66
CA LEU A 137 17.57 -30.69 5.98
C LEU A 137 18.70 -30.73 7.02
N ASP A 138 18.96 -29.57 7.61
CA ASP A 138 19.77 -29.47 8.81
C ASP A 138 19.03 -30.22 9.95
N PRO A 139 19.67 -31.11 10.74
CA PRO A 139 19.00 -31.85 11.82
C PRO A 139 18.30 -30.95 12.85
N LEU A 140 18.68 -29.68 12.92
CA LEU A 140 17.98 -28.65 13.71
C LEU A 140 16.61 -28.27 13.11
N ALA A 141 16.42 -28.49 11.80
CA ALA A 141 15.18 -28.18 11.11
C ALA A 141 14.10 -29.23 11.42
N ASP A 142 14.47 -30.52 11.59
CA ASP A 142 13.51 -31.60 11.88
C ASP A 142 12.81 -31.40 13.22
N SER A 143 13.53 -30.93 14.24
CA SER A 143 12.94 -30.60 15.56
C SER A 143 11.91 -29.45 15.45
N LYS A 144 12.21 -28.44 14.65
CA LYS A 144 11.30 -27.30 14.43
C LYS A 144 10.09 -27.70 13.60
N VAL A 145 10.27 -28.56 12.59
CA VAL A 145 9.17 -29.08 11.77
C VAL A 145 8.20 -29.91 12.63
N ASN A 146 8.71 -30.75 13.53
CA ASN A 146 7.87 -31.52 14.46
C ASN A 146 7.08 -30.61 15.41
N GLN A 147 7.69 -29.51 15.92
CA GLN A 147 7.01 -28.52 16.75
C GLN A 147 5.90 -27.77 15.96
N LEU A 148 6.11 -27.52 14.67
CA LEU A 148 5.12 -26.90 13.81
C LEU A 148 3.96 -27.85 13.51
N HIS A 149 4.19 -29.13 13.32
CA HIS A 149 3.14 -30.16 13.18
C HIS A 149 2.30 -30.29 14.45
N GLU A 150 2.90 -30.20 15.62
CA GLU A 150 2.18 -30.17 16.89
C GLU A 150 1.29 -28.94 17.01
N LEU A 151 1.81 -27.74 16.66
CA LEU A 151 1.01 -26.52 16.63
C LEU A 151 -0.14 -26.61 15.62
N GLN A 152 0.07 -27.20 14.45
CA GLN A 152 -0.98 -27.42 13.46
C GLN A 152 -2.11 -28.28 14.01
N LYS A 153 -1.81 -29.36 14.74
CA LYS A 153 -2.83 -30.21 15.40
C LYS A 153 -3.65 -29.45 16.43
N ILE A 154 -3.02 -28.51 17.17
CA ILE A 154 -3.70 -27.71 18.20
C ILE A 154 -4.65 -26.68 17.57
N ILE A 155 -4.29 -26.12 16.40
CA ILE A 155 -5.09 -25.11 15.70
C ILE A 155 -6.27 -25.72 14.93
N THR A 156 -6.17 -27.00 14.56
CA THR A 156 -7.19 -27.68 13.74
C THR A 156 -8.23 -28.43 14.59
N ASN A 157 -8.07 -28.53 15.92
CA ASN A 157 -9.06 -29.01 16.89
C ASN A 157 -9.81 -27.82 17.52
#